data_65e13d70f5c51174767defd3ef4084ac
#
_entry.id   65e13d70f5c51174767defd3ef4084ac
#
_cell.length_a   1.000
_cell.length_b   1.000
_cell.length_c   1.000
_cell.angle_alpha   90.00
_cell.angle_beta   90.00
_cell.angle_gamma   90.00
#
_symmetry.space_group_name_H-M   'P 1'
#
loop_
_entity.id
_entity.type
_entity.pdbx_description
1 polymer ?
#
loop_
_entity_poly.entity_id
_entity_poly.type
_entity_poly.pdbx_seq_one_letter_code
_entity_poly.pdbx_strand_id
1 'polypeptide(L)'
;MNTQSDYRVQALAGDDIDAMREMLVAFGESFEDKPTYWHAQPDDSYLKDLLSSQSFIAIAAFSGAKVVGGLAAYVLRKFEQARSEIYIYDLAVLESHRRRGIATALIEELRKIARAKGAYVIFV
;
A
#
# COMPACT_ATOMS: atom_id res chain seq x y z
N MET A 1 -25.35 -12.65 -8.72
CA MET A 1 -24.56 -11.43 -8.50
C MET A 1 -23.22 -11.78 -7.89
N ASN A 2 -22.19 -11.19 -8.40
CA ASN A 2 -20.84 -11.49 -7.94
C ASN A 2 -20.36 -10.42 -6.98
N THR A 3 -20.19 -10.76 -5.70
CA THR A 3 -19.73 -9.82 -4.69
C THR A 3 -18.24 -9.57 -4.75
N GLN A 4 -17.48 -10.34 -5.55
CA GLN A 4 -16.04 -10.19 -5.67
C GLN A 4 -15.63 -8.88 -6.32
N SER A 5 -16.56 -8.22 -7.03
CA SER A 5 -16.29 -6.96 -7.68
C SER A 5 -16.57 -5.74 -6.79
N ASP A 6 -16.87 -5.96 -5.50
CA ASP A 6 -17.15 -4.87 -4.58
C ASP A 6 -15.92 -4.02 -4.28
N TYR A 7 -14.75 -4.45 -4.67
CA TYR A 7 -13.52 -3.71 -4.43
C TYR A 7 -12.56 -3.89 -5.60
N ARG A 8 -11.60 -2.97 -5.67
CA ARG A 8 -10.48 -3.09 -6.60
C ARG A 8 -9.20 -2.65 -5.91
N VAL A 9 -8.07 -3.16 -6.35
CA VAL A 9 -6.76 -2.75 -5.83
C VAL A 9 -5.99 -2.04 -6.93
N GLN A 10 -5.21 -1.04 -6.54
CA GLN A 10 -4.49 -0.20 -7.48
C GLN A 10 -3.21 0.34 -6.85
N ALA A 11 -2.09 0.19 -7.54
CA ALA A 11 -0.85 0.84 -7.13
C ALA A 11 -0.99 2.35 -7.30
N LEU A 12 -0.50 3.10 -6.32
CA LEU A 12 -0.59 4.56 -6.32
C LEU A 12 0.63 5.17 -6.99
N ALA A 13 0.39 6.20 -7.78
CA ALA A 13 1.44 6.98 -8.46
C ALA A 13 1.56 8.37 -7.83
N GLY A 14 2.48 9.19 -8.34
CA GLY A 14 2.80 10.47 -7.73
C GLY A 14 1.65 11.48 -7.68
N ASP A 15 0.63 11.33 -8.52
CA ASP A 15 -0.54 12.20 -8.50
C ASP A 15 -1.71 11.64 -7.68
N ASP A 16 -1.52 10.50 -7.03
CA ASP A 16 -2.57 9.85 -6.22
C ASP A 16 -2.47 10.26 -4.73
N ILE A 17 -2.22 11.53 -4.47
CA ILE A 17 -1.99 12.03 -3.11
C ILE A 17 -3.24 11.89 -2.24
N ASP A 18 -4.42 12.15 -2.80
CA ASP A 18 -5.65 12.03 -2.01
C ASP A 18 -5.89 10.60 -1.56
N ALA A 19 -5.67 9.64 -2.46
CA ALA A 19 -5.79 8.22 -2.12
C ALA A 19 -4.75 7.82 -1.07
N MET A 20 -3.52 8.34 -1.16
CA MET A 20 -2.48 8.07 -0.17
C MET A 20 -2.88 8.60 1.21
N ARG A 21 -3.48 9.79 1.27
CA ARG A 21 -3.95 10.35 2.54
C ARG A 21 -5.08 9.55 3.13
N GLU A 22 -6.02 9.09 2.29
CA GLU A 22 -7.08 8.21 2.76
C GLU A 22 -6.52 6.87 3.27
N MET A 23 -5.50 6.35 2.60
CA MET A 23 -4.84 5.12 3.06
C MET A 23 -4.18 5.30 4.42
N LEU A 24 -3.55 6.46 4.65
CA LEU A 24 -2.98 6.79 5.96
C LEU A 24 -4.07 6.87 7.03
N VAL A 25 -5.22 7.44 6.70
CA VAL A 25 -6.35 7.47 7.63
C VAL A 25 -6.82 6.06 7.96
N ALA A 26 -6.91 5.19 6.96
CA ALA A 26 -7.31 3.79 7.16
C ALA A 26 -6.30 3.05 8.06
N PHE A 27 -5.01 3.30 7.88
CA PHE A 27 -3.97 2.72 8.73
C PHE A 27 -4.11 3.20 10.17
N GLY A 28 -4.29 4.50 10.38
CA GLY A 28 -4.44 5.06 11.72
C GLY A 28 -5.65 4.49 12.45
N GLU A 29 -6.74 4.26 11.73
CA GLU A 29 -7.92 3.64 12.29
C GLU A 29 -7.68 2.16 12.62
N SER A 30 -7.09 1.42 11.68
CA SER A 30 -6.87 -0.02 11.83
C SER A 30 -5.85 -0.34 12.92
N PHE A 31 -4.81 0.47 13.06
CA PHE A 31 -3.74 0.26 14.03
C PHE A 31 -3.99 1.02 15.33
N GLU A 32 -5.09 1.76 15.42
CA GLU A 32 -5.41 2.60 16.57
C GLU A 32 -4.27 3.54 16.91
N ASP A 33 -3.69 4.15 15.88
CA ASP A 33 -2.54 5.05 16.02
C ASP A 33 -2.75 6.31 15.19
N LYS A 34 -3.72 7.11 15.59
CA LYS A 34 -4.03 8.37 14.94
C LYS A 34 -2.89 9.39 15.00
N PRO A 35 -2.14 9.50 16.11
CA PRO A 35 -1.03 10.45 16.12
C PRO A 35 -0.02 10.23 15.01
N THR A 36 0.36 8.97 14.72
CA THR A 36 1.32 8.66 13.68
C THR A 36 0.77 8.87 12.28
N TYR A 37 -0.47 8.42 12.03
CA TYR A 37 -0.99 8.35 10.66
C TYR A 37 -1.88 9.54 10.29
N TRP A 38 -2.48 10.23 11.26
CA TRP A 38 -3.42 11.33 10.98
C TRP A 38 -2.81 12.69 11.27
N HIS A 39 -2.06 12.83 12.38
CA HIS A 39 -1.65 14.13 12.86
C HIS A 39 -0.28 14.56 12.39
N ALA A 40 0.51 13.64 11.83
CA ALA A 40 1.86 13.90 11.40
C ALA A 40 2.07 13.61 9.91
N GLN A 41 1.02 13.74 9.10
CA GLN A 41 1.13 13.43 7.67
C GLN A 41 2.11 14.39 6.98
N PRO A 42 2.94 13.87 6.06
CA PRO A 42 3.85 14.72 5.29
C PRO A 42 3.08 15.65 4.36
N ASP A 43 3.75 16.67 3.86
CA ASP A 43 3.14 17.56 2.87
C ASP A 43 3.03 16.89 1.50
N ASP A 44 2.33 17.56 0.59
CA ASP A 44 2.06 17.01 -0.74
C ASP A 44 3.35 16.72 -1.52
N SER A 45 4.34 17.60 -1.41
CA SER A 45 5.60 17.45 -2.12
C SER A 45 6.32 16.17 -1.69
N TYR A 46 6.37 15.92 -0.39
CA TYR A 46 6.99 14.71 0.14
C TYR A 46 6.28 13.47 -0.36
N LEU A 47 4.95 13.44 -0.28
CA LEU A 47 4.18 12.28 -0.70
C LEU A 47 4.29 12.04 -2.19
N LYS A 48 4.30 13.11 -3.00
CA LYS A 48 4.47 12.98 -4.44
C LYS A 48 5.82 12.36 -4.78
N ASP A 49 6.90 12.85 -4.17
CA ASP A 49 8.23 12.32 -4.40
C ASP A 49 8.31 10.84 -3.99
N LEU A 50 7.74 10.52 -2.84
CA LEU A 50 7.75 9.14 -2.34
C LEU A 50 7.00 8.19 -3.28
N LEU A 51 5.79 8.58 -3.69
CA LEU A 51 4.98 7.76 -4.60
C LEU A 51 5.61 7.63 -5.98
N SER A 52 6.43 8.60 -6.38
CA SER A 52 7.13 8.56 -7.66
C SER A 52 8.46 7.82 -7.59
N SER A 53 8.92 7.44 -6.40
CA SER A 53 10.23 6.84 -6.24
C SER A 53 10.21 5.35 -6.60
N GLN A 54 11.40 4.81 -6.88
CA GLN A 54 11.57 3.39 -7.17
C GLN A 54 11.69 2.55 -5.89
N SER A 55 11.80 3.20 -4.75
CA SER A 55 12.07 2.51 -3.48
C SER A 55 10.86 2.37 -2.58
N PHE A 56 9.69 2.82 -3.03
CA PHE A 56 8.47 2.75 -2.25
C PHE A 56 7.30 2.28 -3.11
N ILE A 57 6.44 1.46 -2.53
CA ILE A 57 5.25 0.94 -3.19
C ILE A 57 4.06 1.15 -2.25
N ALA A 58 3.03 1.82 -2.74
CA ALA A 58 1.75 1.94 -2.05
C ALA A 58 0.68 1.36 -2.95
N ILE A 59 -0.14 0.49 -2.39
CA ILE A 59 -1.26 -0.13 -3.09
C ILE A 59 -2.50 0.09 -2.25
N ALA A 60 -3.53 0.68 -2.85
CA ALA A 60 -4.78 0.94 -2.14
C ALA A 60 -5.88 0.02 -2.62
N ALA A 61 -6.75 -0.37 -1.69
CA ALA A 61 -7.97 -1.09 -2.00
C ALA A 61 -9.14 -0.10 -1.90
N PHE A 62 -9.95 -0.06 -2.94
CA PHE A 62 -11.08 0.85 -3.05
C PHE A 62 -12.38 0.06 -3.07
N SER A 63 -13.37 0.55 -2.34
CA SER A 63 -14.75 0.15 -2.49
C SER A 63 -15.48 1.38 -3.05
N GLY A 64 -15.81 1.35 -4.33
CA GLY A 64 -16.24 2.56 -5.02
C GLY A 64 -15.08 3.57 -5.03
N ALA A 65 -15.35 4.78 -4.56
CA ALA A 65 -14.33 5.83 -4.47
C ALA A 65 -13.60 5.85 -3.13
N LYS A 66 -14.01 5.01 -2.18
CA LYS A 66 -13.48 5.04 -0.81
C LYS A 66 -12.32 4.06 -0.67
N VAL A 67 -11.23 4.50 -0.05
CA VAL A 67 -10.12 3.61 0.32
C VAL A 67 -10.53 2.83 1.57
N VAL A 68 -10.51 1.50 1.45
CA VAL A 68 -10.92 0.59 2.53
C VAL A 68 -9.78 -0.27 3.04
N GLY A 69 -8.60 -0.14 2.46
CA GLY A 69 -7.43 -0.87 2.88
C GLY A 69 -6.23 -0.46 2.07
N GLY A 70 -5.08 -0.97 2.44
CA GLY A 70 -3.87 -0.64 1.73
C GLY A 70 -2.67 -1.44 2.18
N LEU A 71 -1.61 -1.30 1.40
CA LEU A 71 -0.32 -1.92 1.65
C LEU A 71 0.76 -0.91 1.33
N ALA A 72 1.71 -0.76 2.24
CA ALA A 72 2.88 0.07 2.04
C ALA A 72 4.12 -0.80 2.17
N ALA A 73 5.03 -0.71 1.20
CA ALA A 73 6.22 -1.54 1.16
C ALA A 73 7.41 -0.74 0.66
N TYR A 74 8.60 -1.16 1.07
CA TYR A 74 9.86 -0.55 0.65
C TYR A 74 10.66 -1.54 -0.18
N VAL A 75 11.33 -1.03 -1.21
CA VAL A 75 12.24 -1.80 -2.04
C VAL A 75 13.65 -1.56 -1.50
N LEU A 76 14.28 -2.62 -1.01
CA LEU A 76 15.58 -2.55 -0.39
C LEU A 76 16.62 -3.11 -1.37
N ARG A 77 17.46 -2.23 -1.91
CA ARG A 77 18.59 -2.66 -2.74
C ARG A 77 19.71 -3.09 -1.81
N LYS A 78 20.12 -4.35 -1.95
CA LYS A 78 21.10 -4.94 -1.05
C LYS A 78 22.51 -4.56 -1.46
N PHE A 79 23.39 -4.31 -0.46
CA PHE A 79 24.77 -3.97 -0.75
C PHE A 79 25.64 -5.21 -0.87
N GLU A 80 25.25 -6.30 -0.21
CA GLU A 80 26.07 -7.52 -0.15
C GLU A 80 25.80 -8.48 -1.31
N GLN A 81 24.73 -8.23 -2.08
CA GLN A 81 24.39 -9.00 -3.26
C GLN A 81 23.66 -8.10 -4.23
N ALA A 82 23.82 -8.35 -5.53
CA ALA A 82 23.18 -7.55 -6.57
C ALA A 82 21.72 -7.97 -6.72
N ARG A 83 20.90 -7.63 -5.72
CA ARG A 83 19.47 -7.94 -5.74
C ARG A 83 18.71 -6.95 -4.89
N SER A 84 17.40 -6.87 -5.08
CA SER A 84 16.51 -6.13 -4.21
C SER A 84 15.57 -7.08 -3.48
N GLU A 85 15.08 -6.63 -2.34
CA GLU A 85 14.09 -7.32 -1.52
C GLU A 85 12.98 -6.34 -1.20
N ILE A 86 11.75 -6.80 -1.09
CA ILE A 86 10.62 -5.94 -0.77
C ILE A 86 10.15 -6.26 0.65
N TYR A 87 10.08 -5.21 1.46
CA TYR A 87 9.66 -5.30 2.85
C TYR A 87 8.26 -4.68 2.99
N ILE A 88 7.28 -5.50 3.37
CA ILE A 88 5.95 -4.99 3.67
C ILE A 88 6.00 -4.33 5.04
N TYR A 89 5.80 -3.02 5.05
CA TYR A 89 5.86 -2.24 6.28
C TYR A 89 4.50 -2.17 6.96
N ASP A 90 3.45 -1.85 6.19
CA ASP A 90 2.08 -1.77 6.71
C ASP A 90 1.13 -2.49 5.76
N LEU A 91 0.15 -3.20 6.33
CA LEU A 91 -0.92 -3.85 5.59
C LEU A 91 -2.15 -3.84 6.48
N ALA A 92 -3.23 -3.24 6.02
CA ALA A 92 -4.47 -3.19 6.80
C ALA A 92 -5.69 -3.11 5.90
N VAL A 93 -6.80 -3.62 6.41
CA VAL A 93 -8.13 -3.51 5.79
C VAL A 93 -9.07 -3.04 6.89
N LEU A 94 -9.90 -2.04 6.59
CA LEU A 94 -10.90 -1.56 7.54
C LEU A 94 -11.80 -2.71 7.99
N GLU A 95 -12.18 -2.69 9.26
CA GLU A 95 -12.96 -3.77 9.87
C GLU A 95 -14.22 -4.10 9.08
N SER A 96 -14.89 -3.07 8.56
CA SER A 96 -16.14 -3.24 7.81
C SER A 96 -15.96 -4.02 6.50
N HIS A 97 -14.72 -4.17 6.03
CA HIS A 97 -14.42 -4.81 4.74
C HIS A 97 -13.52 -6.03 4.87
N ARG A 98 -13.29 -6.51 6.09
CA ARG A 98 -12.46 -7.69 6.32
C ARG A 98 -13.20 -8.96 5.90
N ARG A 99 -12.43 -10.04 5.68
CA ARG A 99 -12.93 -11.37 5.28
C ARG A 99 -13.53 -11.39 3.89
N ARG A 100 -13.07 -10.51 3.02
CA ARG A 100 -13.52 -10.46 1.61
C ARG A 100 -12.38 -10.72 0.64
N GLY A 101 -11.21 -11.12 1.13
CA GLY A 101 -10.05 -11.40 0.28
C GLY A 101 -9.25 -10.16 -0.11
N ILE A 102 -9.50 -9.00 0.50
CA ILE A 102 -8.82 -7.75 0.13
C ILE A 102 -7.34 -7.80 0.47
N ALA A 103 -6.98 -8.28 1.66
CA ALA A 103 -5.57 -8.40 2.03
C ALA A 103 -4.81 -9.31 1.07
N THR A 104 -5.41 -10.43 0.68
CA THR A 104 -4.83 -11.33 -0.30
C THR A 104 -4.65 -10.64 -1.65
N ALA A 105 -5.65 -9.86 -2.09
CA ALA A 105 -5.57 -9.13 -3.35
C ALA A 105 -4.46 -8.09 -3.33
N LEU A 106 -4.27 -7.40 -2.20
CA LEU A 106 -3.17 -6.43 -2.05
C LEU A 106 -1.81 -7.13 -2.17
N ILE A 107 -1.65 -8.27 -1.53
CA ILE A 107 -0.40 -9.03 -1.60
C ILE A 107 -0.17 -9.57 -3.02
N GLU A 108 -1.23 -10.04 -3.69
CA GLU A 108 -1.11 -10.53 -5.07
C GLU A 108 -0.69 -9.41 -6.03
N GLU A 109 -1.22 -8.20 -5.83
CA GLU A 109 -0.79 -7.06 -6.63
C GLU A 109 0.69 -6.74 -6.37
N LEU A 110 1.12 -6.80 -5.11
CA LEU A 110 2.53 -6.61 -4.78
C LEU A 110 3.42 -7.66 -5.44
N ARG A 111 2.96 -8.90 -5.52
CA ARG A 111 3.71 -9.97 -6.19
C ARG A 111 3.94 -9.65 -7.66
N LYS A 112 2.94 -9.11 -8.34
CA LYS A 112 3.09 -8.70 -9.75
C LYS A 112 4.14 -7.61 -9.89
N ILE A 113 4.10 -6.62 -9.01
CA ILE A 113 5.07 -5.53 -9.01
C ILE A 113 6.47 -6.05 -8.72
N ALA A 114 6.59 -6.95 -7.76
CA ALA A 114 7.87 -7.55 -7.38
C ALA A 114 8.50 -8.30 -8.57
N ARG A 115 7.70 -9.07 -9.30
CA ARG A 115 8.19 -9.78 -10.49
C ARG A 115 8.67 -8.80 -11.55
N ALA A 116 7.91 -7.73 -11.78
CA ALA A 116 8.28 -6.73 -12.78
C ALA A 116 9.57 -6.01 -12.41
N LYS A 117 9.84 -5.84 -11.11
CA LYS A 117 11.08 -5.20 -10.61
C LYS A 117 12.24 -6.20 -10.47
N GLY A 118 11.99 -7.48 -10.63
CA GLY A 118 13.02 -8.50 -10.41
C GLY A 118 13.42 -8.65 -8.95
N ALA A 119 12.52 -8.38 -8.02
CA ALA A 119 12.82 -8.53 -6.61
C ALA A 119 13.00 -9.99 -6.23
N TYR A 120 13.98 -10.26 -5.36
CA TYR A 120 14.32 -11.61 -4.95
C TYR A 120 13.27 -12.23 -4.02
N VAL A 121 12.75 -11.44 -3.10
CA VAL A 121 11.82 -11.92 -2.08
C VAL A 121 10.95 -10.78 -1.57
N ILE A 122 9.75 -11.12 -1.09
CA ILE A 122 8.89 -10.23 -0.31
C ILE A 122 8.87 -10.79 1.10
N PHE A 123 9.06 -9.92 2.08
CA PHE A 123 9.03 -10.34 3.48
C PHE A 123 8.37 -9.28 4.35
N VAL A 124 8.06 -9.68 5.56
CA VAL A 124 7.44 -8.80 6.54
C VAL A 124 8.11 -8.94 7.89
#